data_162bc3a049ff8a1ebd6b6fdca3166cc5
#
_entry.id   162bc3a049ff8a1ebd6b6fdca3166cc5
#
_cell.length_a   1.000
_cell.length_b   1.000
_cell.length_c   1.000
_cell.angle_alpha   90.00
_cell.angle_beta   90.00
_cell.angle_gamma   90.00
#
_symmetry.space_group_name_H-M   'P 1'
#
loop_
_entity.id
_entity.type
_entity.pdbx_description
1 polymer ?
#
loop_
_entity_poly.entity_id
_entity_poly.type
_entity_poly.pdbx_seq_one_letter_code
_entity_poly.pdbx_strand_id
1 'polypeptide(L)'
;AEIIKVTAQQWLWSFEHEDGTKEVGELHLKKDHAYKFEIESIDVTHNFNIPDYVVLLDAVPGRINTVWFSPNVAGEFDIQCREYCGLIHYNMRATLIVEDVK
;
A
#
# COMPACT_ATOMS: atom_id res chain seq x y z
N ALA A 1 -4.10 -3.81 16.03
CA ALA A 1 -3.46 -3.45 14.74
C ALA A 1 -4.05 -2.15 14.23
N GLU A 2 -3.18 -1.27 13.74
CA GLU A 2 -3.62 -0.03 13.10
C GLU A 2 -4.17 -0.34 11.70
N ILE A 3 -5.28 0.30 11.35
CA ILE A 3 -5.89 0.13 10.03
C ILE A 3 -5.33 1.19 9.09
N ILE A 4 -4.78 0.74 7.96
CA ILE A 4 -4.33 1.62 6.90
C ILE A 4 -5.24 1.39 5.70
N LYS A 5 -5.94 2.43 5.28
CA LYS A 5 -6.79 2.38 4.09
C LYS A 5 -5.93 2.71 2.88
N VAL A 6 -5.85 1.76 1.96
CA VAL A 6 -5.06 1.90 0.74
C VAL A 6 -6.01 2.08 -0.43
N THR A 7 -5.90 3.20 -1.11
CA THR A 7 -6.72 3.49 -2.29
C THR A 7 -5.82 3.50 -3.52
N ALA A 8 -6.15 2.64 -4.48
CA ALA A 8 -5.46 2.58 -5.76
C ALA A 8 -6.26 3.33 -6.81
N GLN A 9 -5.58 4.16 -7.58
CA GLN A 9 -6.16 4.79 -8.76
C GLN A 9 -5.06 4.93 -9.80
N GLN A 10 -5.44 5.11 -11.07
CA GLN A 10 -4.45 5.35 -12.11
C GLN A 10 -3.80 6.70 -11.81
N TRP A 11 -2.68 6.66 -11.50
CA TRP A 11 -1.42 6.01 -11.47
C TRP A 11 -0.74 6.37 -10.15
N LEU A 12 -1.47 6.30 -9.05
CA LEU A 12 -0.93 6.62 -7.73
C LEU A 12 -1.57 5.75 -6.64
N TRP A 13 -0.88 5.67 -5.54
CA TRP A 13 -1.36 5.03 -4.32
C TRP A 13 -1.60 6.09 -3.25
N SER A 14 -2.76 6.02 -2.60
CA SER A 14 -3.08 6.89 -1.46
C SER A 14 -3.25 6.03 -0.21
N PHE A 15 -2.82 6.55 0.91
CA PHE A 15 -2.86 5.85 2.18
C PHE A 15 -3.50 6.76 3.24
N GLU A 16 -4.38 6.19 4.05
CA GLU A 16 -4.99 6.92 5.15
C GLU A 16 -4.80 6.14 6.45
N HIS A 17 -4.20 6.78 7.43
CA HIS A 17 -3.99 6.24 8.77
C HIS A 17 -5.24 6.39 9.62
N GLU A 18 -5.33 5.65 10.74
CA GLU A 18 -6.49 5.70 11.64
C GLU A 18 -6.71 7.08 12.24
N ASP A 19 -5.65 7.86 12.41
CA ASP A 19 -5.75 9.22 12.96
C ASP A 19 -6.19 10.26 11.93
N GLY A 20 -6.48 9.84 10.71
CA GLY A 20 -6.91 10.72 9.63
C GLY A 20 -5.77 11.26 8.77
N THR A 21 -4.53 10.97 9.09
CA THR A 21 -3.39 11.40 8.30
C THR A 21 -3.39 10.71 6.94
N LYS A 22 -3.24 11.50 5.88
CA LYS A 22 -3.22 10.98 4.51
C LYS A 22 -1.85 11.17 3.89
N GLU A 23 -1.41 10.15 3.14
CA GLU A 23 -0.16 10.18 2.39
C GLU A 23 -0.42 9.75 0.96
N VAL A 24 0.29 10.36 0.02
CA VAL A 24 0.20 10.02 -1.41
C VAL A 24 1.59 9.74 -1.92
N GLY A 25 1.78 8.58 -2.53
CA GLY A 25 3.06 8.20 -3.10
C GLY A 25 4.08 7.68 -2.10
N GLU A 26 3.81 7.77 -0.81
CA GLU A 26 4.66 7.18 0.20
C GLU A 26 3.84 6.82 1.44
N LEU A 27 4.31 5.84 2.20
CA LEU A 27 3.63 5.35 3.39
C LEU A 27 4.66 5.19 4.49
N HIS A 28 4.40 5.82 5.64
CA HIS A 28 5.26 5.72 6.81
C HIS A 28 4.65 4.74 7.82
N LEU A 29 5.38 3.71 8.15
CA LEU A 29 4.99 2.73 9.16
C LEU A 29 6.09 2.62 10.22
N LYS A 30 5.71 2.05 11.36
CA LYS A 30 6.65 1.82 12.46
C LYS A 30 7.08 0.36 12.47
N LYS A 31 8.37 0.15 12.67
CA LYS A 31 8.93 -1.20 12.77
C LYS A 31 8.29 -1.95 13.94
N ASP A 32 8.01 -3.22 13.72
CA ASP A 32 7.45 -4.15 14.72
C ASP A 32 6.05 -3.80 15.22
N HIS A 33 5.34 -2.92 14.50
CA HIS A 33 3.93 -2.66 14.77
C HIS A 33 3.08 -3.45 13.78
N ALA A 34 1.91 -3.90 14.23
CA ALA A 34 1.00 -4.65 13.38
C ALA A 34 0.04 -3.71 12.66
N TYR A 35 -0.18 -3.95 11.37
CA TYR A 35 -1.08 -3.15 10.54
C TYR A 35 -2.05 -4.06 9.81
N LYS A 36 -3.23 -3.52 9.57
CA LYS A 36 -4.25 -4.14 8.73
C LYS A 36 -4.46 -3.23 7.54
N PHE A 37 -4.11 -3.70 6.35
CA PHE A 37 -4.34 -2.95 5.12
C PHE A 37 -5.72 -3.29 4.57
N GLU A 38 -6.53 -2.26 4.35
CA GLU A 38 -7.80 -2.38 3.64
C GLU A 38 -7.61 -1.73 2.28
N ILE A 39 -7.60 -2.54 1.23
CA ILE A 39 -7.15 -2.14 -0.10
C ILE A 39 -8.32 -2.17 -1.06
N GLU A 40 -8.54 -1.05 -1.75
CA GLU A 40 -9.56 -0.95 -2.79
C GLU A 40 -9.07 -0.06 -3.93
N SER A 41 -9.76 -0.15 -5.06
CA SER A 41 -9.51 0.71 -6.21
C SER A 41 -10.73 1.57 -6.50
N ILE A 42 -10.51 2.77 -7.02
CA ILE A 42 -11.59 3.66 -7.42
C ILE A 42 -11.82 3.67 -8.95
N ASP A 43 -10.98 2.99 -9.71
CA ASP A 43 -11.10 2.96 -11.17
C ASP A 43 -11.01 1.53 -11.72
N VAL A 44 -9.81 1.01 -11.95
CA VAL A 44 -9.59 -0.32 -12.50
C VAL A 44 -8.89 -1.20 -11.47
N THR A 45 -8.79 -2.50 -11.76
CA THR A 45 -8.07 -3.40 -10.87
C THR A 45 -6.58 -3.11 -10.90
N HIS A 46 -5.99 -2.97 -9.72
CA HIS A 46 -4.56 -2.80 -9.54
C HIS A 46 -4.03 -3.92 -8.65
N ASN A 47 -2.75 -4.17 -8.73
CA ASN A 47 -2.11 -5.21 -7.94
C ASN A 47 -1.17 -4.58 -6.92
N PHE A 48 -1.57 -4.59 -5.65
CA PHE A 48 -0.76 -4.04 -4.58
C PHE A 48 0.34 -5.02 -4.21
N ASN A 49 1.58 -4.61 -4.37
CA ASN A 49 2.72 -5.49 -4.16
C ASN A 49 3.84 -4.77 -3.42
N ILE A 50 4.32 -5.39 -2.35
CA ILE A 50 5.53 -4.99 -1.65
C ILE A 50 6.51 -6.15 -1.78
N PRO A 51 7.40 -6.14 -2.79
CA PRO A 51 8.23 -7.31 -3.09
C PRO A 51 9.13 -7.75 -1.95
N ASP A 52 9.66 -6.80 -1.19
CA ASP A 52 10.59 -7.10 -0.12
C ASP A 52 9.94 -7.85 1.05
N TYR A 53 8.62 -7.79 1.15
CA TYR A 53 7.87 -8.46 2.22
C TYR A 53 6.93 -9.54 1.69
N VAL A 54 6.97 -9.80 0.40
CA VAL A 54 6.10 -10.80 -0.25
C VAL A 54 4.62 -10.52 0.01
N VAL A 55 4.24 -9.25 0.01
CA VAL A 55 2.84 -8.84 0.10
C VAL A 55 2.31 -8.65 -1.30
N LEU A 56 1.25 -9.36 -1.64
CA LEU A 56 0.65 -9.31 -2.97
C LEU A 56 -0.86 -9.46 -2.84
N LEU A 57 -1.61 -8.43 -3.26
CA LEU A 57 -3.05 -8.43 -3.14
C LEU A 57 -3.67 -7.52 -4.20
N ASP A 58 -4.82 -7.90 -4.73
CA ASP A 58 -5.51 -7.10 -5.73
C ASP A 58 -6.33 -5.98 -5.10
N ALA A 59 -6.25 -4.79 -5.70
CA ALA A 59 -7.13 -3.68 -5.41
C ALA A 59 -8.22 -3.67 -6.48
N VAL A 60 -9.45 -4.06 -6.09
CA VAL A 60 -10.56 -4.27 -7.01
C VAL A 60 -11.62 -3.20 -6.78
N PRO A 61 -12.14 -2.55 -7.85
CA PRO A 61 -13.20 -1.56 -7.69
C PRO A 61 -14.43 -2.17 -7.01
N GLY A 62 -14.95 -1.45 -6.01
CA GLY A 62 -16.13 -1.86 -5.28
C GLY A 62 -15.92 -3.00 -4.29
N ARG A 63 -14.68 -3.39 -4.05
CA ARG A 63 -14.36 -4.50 -3.15
C ARG A 63 -13.16 -4.14 -2.29
N ILE A 64 -13.26 -4.41 -1.00
CA ILE A 64 -12.16 -4.18 -0.07
C ILE A 64 -11.48 -5.51 0.22
N ASN A 65 -10.20 -5.58 -0.12
CA ASN A 65 -9.35 -6.73 0.23
C ASN A 65 -8.49 -6.36 1.43
N THR A 66 -8.30 -7.32 2.31
CA THR A 66 -7.61 -7.09 3.58
C THR A 66 -6.40 -7.99 3.70
N VAL A 67 -5.28 -7.40 4.17
CA VAL A 67 -4.08 -8.16 4.50
C VAL A 67 -3.47 -7.60 5.78
N TRP A 68 -2.95 -8.50 6.61
CA TRP A 68 -2.22 -8.14 7.84
C TRP A 68 -0.75 -8.05 7.52
N PHE A 69 -0.08 -7.05 8.08
CA PHE A 69 1.31 -6.80 7.78
C PHE A 69 2.01 -6.22 9.00
N SER A 70 3.18 -6.76 9.34
CA SER A 70 4.01 -6.24 10.42
C SER A 70 5.45 -6.13 9.92
N PRO A 71 5.91 -4.91 9.59
CA PRO A 71 7.27 -4.73 9.09
C PRO A 71 8.27 -4.96 10.22
N ASN A 72 9.30 -5.77 9.94
CA ASN A 72 10.30 -6.14 10.94
C ASN A 72 11.71 -5.61 10.64
N VAL A 73 11.84 -4.84 9.57
CA VAL A 73 13.13 -4.24 9.17
C VAL A 73 12.88 -2.78 8.82
N ALA A 74 13.66 -1.89 9.43
CA ALA A 74 13.58 -0.46 9.10
C ALA A 74 14.25 -0.22 7.75
N GLY A 75 13.77 0.78 7.01
CA GLY A 75 14.32 1.15 5.72
C GLY A 75 13.27 1.64 4.76
N GLU A 76 13.67 1.77 3.49
CA GLU A 76 12.78 2.18 2.41
C GLU A 76 12.58 1.02 1.46
N PHE A 77 11.33 0.77 1.12
CA PHE A 77 10.95 -0.34 0.26
C PHE A 77 9.98 0.14 -0.81
N ASP A 78 9.95 -0.56 -1.93
CA ASP A 78 9.05 -0.20 -3.04
C ASP A 78 7.66 -0.80 -2.83
N ILE A 79 6.64 -0.02 -3.17
CA ILE A 79 5.27 -0.49 -3.36
C ILE A 79 5.00 -0.36 -4.85
N GLN A 80 4.57 -1.44 -5.48
CA GLN A 80 4.43 -1.51 -6.93
C GLN A 80 3.07 -2.05 -7.34
N CYS A 81 2.61 -1.65 -8.52
CA CYS A 81 1.55 -2.34 -9.24
C CYS A 81 2.22 -3.25 -10.27
N ARG A 82 2.04 -4.55 -10.16
CA ARG A 82 2.69 -5.52 -11.05
C ARG A 82 1.87 -5.83 -12.28
N GLU A 83 0.58 -5.49 -12.25
CA GLU A 83 -0.30 -5.75 -13.36
C GLU A 83 -0.38 -4.54 -14.27
N TYR A 84 -0.94 -4.74 -15.46
CA TYR A 84 -1.20 -3.66 -16.39
C TYR A 84 -2.31 -2.76 -15.83
N CYS A 85 -1.98 -1.52 -15.55
CA CYS A 85 -2.86 -0.58 -14.88
C CYS A 85 -3.40 0.46 -15.87
N GLY A 86 -4.24 0.05 -16.80
CA GLY A 86 -4.86 0.94 -17.76
C GLY A 86 -4.21 0.87 -19.13
N LEU A 87 -4.49 1.88 -19.99
CA LEU A 87 -4.09 1.86 -21.40
C LEU A 87 -2.62 2.19 -21.63
N ILE A 88 -1.98 2.83 -20.65
CA ILE A 88 -0.60 3.26 -20.76
C ILE A 88 0.19 2.59 -19.66
N HIS A 89 1.36 2.05 -19.99
CA HIS A 89 2.24 1.43 -19.01
C HIS A 89 2.91 2.50 -18.15
N TYR A 90 2.29 2.82 -17.05
CA TYR A 90 2.94 3.60 -16.01
C TYR A 90 3.36 2.71 -14.86
N ASN A 91 4.51 2.99 -14.30
CA ASN A 91 4.92 2.38 -13.06
C ASN A 91 4.19 3.06 -11.92
N MET A 92 3.14 2.41 -11.44
CA MET A 92 2.44 2.85 -10.25
C MET A 92 3.29 2.49 -9.06
N ARG A 93 4.08 3.44 -8.60
CA ARG A 93 5.01 3.20 -7.50
C ARG A 93 4.74 4.11 -6.33
N ALA A 94 4.98 3.57 -5.16
CA ALA A 94 5.02 4.33 -3.92
C ALA A 94 6.21 3.84 -3.12
N THR A 95 6.58 4.56 -2.09
CA THR A 95 7.68 4.18 -1.21
C THR A 95 7.11 3.85 0.17
N LEU A 96 7.46 2.67 0.67
CA LEU A 96 7.18 2.29 2.04
C LEU A 96 8.39 2.66 2.89
N ILE A 97 8.17 3.51 3.89
CA ILE A 97 9.22 3.93 4.81
C ILE A 97 8.91 3.33 6.17
N VAL A 98 9.76 2.41 6.61
CA VAL A 98 9.62 1.77 7.91
C VAL A 98 10.58 2.43 8.86
N GLU A 99 10.05 3.08 9.89
CA GLU A 99 10.82 3.81 10.87
C GLU A 99 11.11 2.94 12.08
N ASP A 100 12.35 2.99 12.55
CA ASP A 100 12.76 2.30 13.78
C ASP A 100 12.43 3.24 14.94
N VAL A 101 11.27 3.06 15.52
CA VAL A 101 10.77 3.87 16.62
C VAL A 101 10.86 3.06 17.89
N LYS A 102 11.56 3.60 18.87
CA LYS A 102 11.71 2.96 20.17
C LYS A 102 10.57 3.32 21.11
#